data_4fd2fd7742c18ad421263a030f1fee79
#
_entry.id   4fd2fd7742c18ad421263a030f1fee79
#
_cell.length_a   1.000
_cell.length_b   1.000
_cell.length_c   1.000
_cell.angle_alpha   90.00
_cell.angle_beta   90.00
_cell.angle_gamma   90.00
#
_symmetry.space_group_name_H-M   'P 1'
#
loop_
_entity.id
_entity.type
_entity.pdbx_description
1 polymer ?
#
loop_
_entity_poly.entity_id
_entity_poly.type
_entity_poly.pdbx_seq_one_letter_code
_entity_poly.pdbx_strand_id
1 'polypeptide(L)'
;GPRKVRMTFNEDNRELALIAGMRPILKKAQWEGKDFAQSTLDTVPISSAPYVITDFEPGRYVTLTRNRDYWGKDLAFRRGTMNLDEIKMEFYGDGAVLFEAFKAGELNTIRETSAAKWAQQYDFPRVTNGQVIKSEIPHQRPTGMDGFVMNTRRGIFKDWRVREAMLQAFNYEFINEKLNGGDGLPRIASYFHNGVLGMLPGVAKCKVASLLAP
;
A
#
# COMPACT_ATOMS: atom_id res chain seq x y z
N GLY A 1 20.06 -25.30 19.20
CA GLY A 1 20.67 -24.40 20.19
C GLY A 1 19.74 -23.23 20.50
N PRO A 2 19.99 -22.43 21.54
CA PRO A 2 19.06 -21.40 22.04
C PRO A 2 18.77 -20.26 21.05
N ARG A 3 19.53 -20.18 19.97
CA ARG A 3 19.35 -19.15 18.92
C ARG A 3 19.08 -19.73 17.53
N LYS A 4 18.66 -21.01 17.46
CA LYS A 4 18.37 -21.67 16.20
C LYS A 4 16.93 -22.17 16.19
N VAL A 5 16.19 -21.81 15.16
CA VAL A 5 14.86 -22.32 14.86
C VAL A 5 14.98 -23.15 13.57
N ARG A 6 14.42 -24.35 13.56
CA ARG A 6 14.27 -25.18 12.37
C ARG A 6 12.78 -25.26 12.07
N MET A 7 12.42 -24.90 10.86
CA MET A 7 11.07 -25.06 10.34
C MET A 7 11.10 -26.20 9.31
N THR A 8 10.20 -27.16 9.46
CA THR A 8 10.02 -28.26 8.52
C THR A 8 8.65 -28.08 7.90
N PHE A 9 8.60 -28.01 6.60
CA PHE A 9 7.37 -27.84 5.83
C PHE A 9 6.91 -29.21 5.32
N ASN A 10 5.61 -29.36 5.15
CA ASN A 10 4.97 -30.58 4.68
C ASN A 10 4.75 -30.59 3.15
N GLU A 11 5.19 -29.55 2.45
CA GLU A 11 5.13 -29.44 1.00
C GLU A 11 6.40 -28.80 0.45
N ASP A 12 6.73 -29.12 -0.80
CA ASP A 12 7.87 -28.51 -1.52
C ASP A 12 7.41 -27.22 -2.21
N ASN A 13 7.53 -26.10 -1.48
CA ASN A 13 7.23 -24.76 -1.98
C ASN A 13 8.36 -23.81 -1.58
N ARG A 14 9.03 -23.26 -2.57
CA ARG A 14 10.19 -22.33 -2.39
C ARG A 14 9.84 -21.05 -1.63
N GLU A 15 8.58 -20.64 -1.65
CA GLU A 15 8.12 -19.40 -1.00
C GLU A 15 7.92 -19.57 0.51
N LEU A 16 7.77 -20.80 1.02
CA LEU A 16 7.48 -21.05 2.43
C LEU A 16 8.55 -20.47 3.36
N ALA A 17 9.81 -20.54 2.97
CA ALA A 17 10.91 -19.96 3.77
C ALA A 17 10.79 -18.44 3.86
N LEU A 18 10.41 -17.76 2.77
CA LEU A 18 10.19 -16.31 2.73
C LEU A 18 8.95 -15.94 3.55
N ILE A 19 7.86 -16.67 3.39
CA ILE A 19 6.61 -16.47 4.14
C ILE A 19 6.85 -16.62 5.64
N ALA A 20 7.58 -17.66 6.04
CA ALA A 20 7.95 -17.87 7.43
C ALA A 20 8.84 -16.74 7.98
N GLY A 21 9.78 -16.23 7.15
CA GLY A 21 10.67 -15.12 7.50
C GLY A 21 9.96 -13.76 7.64
N MET A 22 8.78 -13.58 7.04
CA MET A 22 7.98 -12.37 7.19
C MET A 22 7.10 -12.36 8.45
N ARG A 23 7.07 -13.45 9.22
CA ARG A 23 6.26 -13.51 10.45
C ARG A 23 6.85 -12.62 11.54
N PRO A 24 6.05 -11.77 12.21
CA PRO A 24 6.50 -11.04 13.39
C PRO A 24 6.96 -12.00 14.48
N ILE A 25 8.10 -11.70 15.09
CA ILE A 25 8.63 -12.46 16.22
C ILE A 25 8.24 -11.73 17.49
N LEU A 26 7.37 -12.34 18.30
CA LEU A 26 6.85 -11.75 19.51
C LEU A 26 7.70 -12.18 20.73
N LYS A 27 7.75 -11.34 21.75
CA LYS A 27 8.45 -11.65 23.00
C LYS A 27 7.64 -12.67 23.82
N LYS A 28 8.12 -13.90 23.95
CA LYS A 28 7.42 -15.00 24.65
C LYS A 28 6.87 -14.57 26.02
N ALA A 29 7.72 -13.96 26.86
CA ALA A 29 7.34 -13.56 28.22
C ALA A 29 6.15 -12.56 28.28
N GLN A 30 5.84 -11.86 27.21
CA GLN A 30 4.69 -10.96 27.15
C GLN A 30 3.36 -11.72 26.94
N TRP A 31 3.43 -12.86 26.24
CA TRP A 31 2.27 -13.61 25.79
C TRP A 31 2.07 -14.92 26.55
N GLU A 32 3.03 -15.32 27.40
CA GLU A 32 2.95 -16.56 28.18
C GLU A 32 1.74 -16.49 29.13
N GLY A 33 0.89 -17.51 29.07
CA GLY A 33 -0.34 -17.58 29.87
C GLY A 33 -1.51 -16.71 29.38
N LYS A 34 -1.38 -16.01 28.24
CA LYS A 34 -2.45 -15.25 27.64
C LYS A 34 -3.02 -15.97 26.40
N ASP A 35 -4.33 -15.84 26.19
CA ASP A 35 -4.91 -16.17 24.89
C ASP A 35 -4.57 -15.05 23.89
N PHE A 36 -3.65 -15.34 22.99
CA PHE A 36 -3.17 -14.38 21.99
C PHE A 36 -4.32 -13.81 21.15
N ALA A 37 -5.28 -14.64 20.75
CA ALA A 37 -6.38 -14.23 19.88
C ALA A 37 -7.34 -13.24 20.59
N GLN A 38 -7.45 -13.32 21.91
CA GLN A 38 -8.33 -12.44 22.69
C GLN A 38 -7.61 -11.23 23.28
N SER A 39 -6.27 -11.21 23.28
CA SER A 39 -5.46 -10.20 23.98
C SER A 39 -4.99 -9.05 23.08
N THR A 40 -5.41 -8.98 21.81
CA THR A 40 -4.82 -8.07 20.82
C THR A 40 -5.28 -6.62 20.94
N LEU A 41 -6.38 -6.34 21.63
CA LEU A 41 -6.96 -4.99 21.71
C LEU A 41 -6.43 -4.15 22.87
N ASP A 42 -5.91 -4.78 23.91
CA ASP A 42 -5.50 -4.15 25.18
C ASP A 42 -4.02 -4.35 25.51
N THR A 43 -3.29 -5.06 24.67
CA THR A 43 -1.87 -5.31 24.90
C THR A 43 -1.04 -4.78 23.74
N VAL A 44 -0.28 -3.72 23.99
CA VAL A 44 0.72 -3.21 23.02
C VAL A 44 1.88 -4.20 22.93
N PRO A 45 2.15 -4.80 21.76
CA PRO A 45 3.29 -5.70 21.58
C PRO A 45 4.63 -4.97 21.81
N ILE A 46 5.52 -5.59 22.57
CA ILE A 46 6.90 -5.11 22.68
C ILE A 46 7.55 -5.24 21.31
N SER A 47 8.03 -4.13 20.79
CA SER A 47 8.55 -4.02 19.42
C SER A 47 10.05 -3.68 19.43
N SER A 48 10.77 -4.17 18.42
CA SER A 48 12.14 -3.76 18.10
C SER A 48 12.18 -2.73 16.96
N ALA A 49 11.05 -2.12 16.64
CA ALA A 49 10.89 -1.16 15.54
C ALA A 49 11.43 0.24 15.88
N PRO A 50 11.66 1.09 14.88
CA PRO A 50 12.10 2.46 15.08
C PRO A 50 11.05 3.37 15.72
N TYR A 51 9.77 2.97 15.65
CA TYR A 51 8.67 3.60 16.35
C TYR A 51 7.96 2.57 17.22
N VAL A 52 7.52 2.98 18.39
CA VAL A 52 6.76 2.15 19.32
C VAL A 52 5.41 2.80 19.61
N ILE A 53 4.39 2.01 19.81
CA ILE A 53 3.07 2.50 20.22
C ILE A 53 3.19 2.94 21.68
N THR A 54 2.90 4.20 21.95
CA THR A 54 2.95 4.79 23.31
C THR A 54 1.57 5.10 23.86
N ASP A 55 0.61 5.33 22.96
CA ASP A 55 -0.76 5.60 23.35
C ASP A 55 -1.72 5.15 22.24
N PHE A 56 -2.91 4.71 22.58
CA PHE A 56 -3.92 4.33 21.60
C PHE A 56 -5.31 4.25 22.21
N GLU A 57 -6.31 4.50 21.38
CA GLU A 57 -7.71 4.21 21.68
C GLU A 57 -8.30 3.43 20.49
N PRO A 58 -8.76 2.18 20.71
CA PRO A 58 -9.29 1.35 19.63
C PRO A 58 -10.40 2.06 18.83
N GLY A 59 -10.23 2.09 17.50
CA GLY A 59 -11.15 2.73 16.58
C GLY A 59 -11.05 4.26 16.50
N ARG A 60 -10.22 4.91 17.33
CA ARG A 60 -10.05 6.36 17.32
C ARG A 60 -8.65 6.82 16.90
N TYR A 61 -7.62 6.38 17.59
CA TYR A 61 -6.26 6.80 17.23
C TYR A 61 -5.20 5.81 17.72
N VAL A 62 -4.01 5.95 17.16
CA VAL A 62 -2.77 5.32 17.61
C VAL A 62 -1.65 6.34 17.55
N THR A 63 -0.89 6.48 18.64
CA THR A 63 0.28 7.32 18.74
C THR A 63 1.55 6.47 18.72
N LEU A 64 2.43 6.78 17.79
CA LEU A 64 3.74 6.17 17.62
C LEU A 64 4.81 7.16 18.04
N THR A 65 5.68 6.79 18.99
CA THR A 65 6.82 7.61 19.41
C THR A 65 8.12 7.01 18.93
N ARG A 66 9.03 7.85 18.47
CA ARG A 66 10.33 7.43 17.97
C ARG A 66 11.16 6.76 19.06
N ASN A 67 11.61 5.54 18.79
CA ASN A 67 12.53 4.81 19.65
C ASN A 67 13.96 5.32 19.42
N ARG A 68 14.47 6.14 20.33
CA ARG A 68 15.83 6.71 20.25
C ARG A 68 16.93 5.66 20.43
N ASP A 69 16.60 4.53 21.04
CA ASP A 69 17.49 3.39 21.24
C ASP A 69 17.34 2.31 20.18
N TYR A 70 16.70 2.66 19.06
CA TYR A 70 16.53 1.74 17.96
C TYR A 70 17.88 1.21 17.48
N TRP A 71 18.05 -0.11 17.50
CA TRP A 71 19.28 -0.81 17.16
C TRP A 71 19.79 -0.55 15.73
N GLY A 72 18.90 -0.25 14.81
CA GLY A 72 19.23 -0.06 13.40
C GLY A 72 19.38 1.40 12.97
N LYS A 73 19.39 2.37 13.89
CA LYS A 73 19.41 3.82 13.56
C LYS A 73 20.62 4.25 12.72
N ASP A 74 21.75 3.60 12.93
CA ASP A 74 23.02 3.96 12.27
C ASP A 74 23.32 3.15 11.01
N LEU A 75 22.44 2.20 10.63
CA LEU A 75 22.57 1.44 9.39
C LEU A 75 22.48 2.34 8.17
N ALA A 76 23.34 2.13 7.18
CA ALA A 76 23.47 3.01 6.03
C ALA A 76 22.14 3.30 5.32
N PHE A 77 21.28 2.27 5.16
CA PHE A 77 19.98 2.40 4.51
C PHE A 77 18.90 3.04 5.40
N ARG A 78 19.20 3.30 6.67
CA ARG A 78 18.29 3.97 7.62
C ARG A 78 18.64 5.43 7.88
N ARG A 79 19.84 5.86 7.51
CA ARG A 79 20.26 7.25 7.68
C ARG A 79 19.32 8.19 6.90
N GLY A 80 18.90 9.28 7.55
CA GLY A 80 17.96 10.24 6.96
C GLY A 80 16.50 9.80 6.98
N THR A 81 16.18 8.67 7.64
CA THR A 81 14.80 8.23 7.89
C THR A 81 14.40 8.47 9.35
N MET A 82 13.13 8.27 9.68
CA MET A 82 12.61 8.37 11.06
C MET A 82 12.84 9.76 11.67
N ASN A 83 12.52 10.80 10.90
CA ASN A 83 12.79 12.20 11.27
C ASN A 83 11.74 12.79 12.22
N LEU A 84 10.56 12.17 12.33
CA LEU A 84 9.50 12.63 13.22
C LEU A 84 9.71 12.06 14.62
N ASP A 85 9.48 12.84 15.67
CA ASP A 85 9.51 12.34 17.04
C ASP A 85 8.25 11.59 17.41
N GLU A 86 7.09 12.03 16.87
CA GLU A 86 5.79 11.44 17.11
C GLU A 86 4.98 11.41 15.83
N ILE A 87 4.21 10.35 15.66
CA ILE A 87 3.22 10.18 14.58
C ILE A 87 1.91 9.74 15.23
N LYS A 88 0.91 10.62 15.20
CA LYS A 88 -0.45 10.27 15.62
C LYS A 88 -1.29 9.96 14.40
N MET A 89 -1.84 8.76 14.35
CA MET A 89 -2.78 8.32 13.32
C MET A 89 -4.19 8.37 13.90
N GLU A 90 -5.06 9.16 13.32
CA GLU A 90 -6.47 9.26 13.71
C GLU A 90 -7.35 8.56 12.69
N PHE A 91 -8.36 7.86 13.16
CA PHE A 91 -9.28 7.08 12.34
C PHE A 91 -10.65 7.77 12.28
N TYR A 92 -11.13 7.96 11.08
CA TYR A 92 -12.43 8.56 10.80
C TYR A 92 -13.32 7.52 10.11
N GLY A 93 -14.58 7.47 10.51
CA GLY A 93 -15.55 6.57 9.90
C GLY A 93 -15.99 6.98 8.50
N ASP A 94 -15.77 8.25 8.13
CA ASP A 94 -16.18 8.82 6.86
C ASP A 94 -15.10 9.73 6.27
N GLY A 95 -14.85 9.60 4.97
CA GLY A 95 -13.83 10.36 4.27
C GLY A 95 -14.17 11.85 4.08
N ALA A 96 -15.44 12.24 4.14
CA ALA A 96 -15.83 13.65 4.10
C ALA A 96 -15.51 14.33 5.45
N VAL A 97 -15.80 13.65 6.56
CA VAL A 97 -15.45 14.12 7.90
C VAL A 97 -13.94 14.26 8.05
N LEU A 98 -13.17 13.27 7.58
CA LEU A 98 -11.70 13.33 7.53
C LEU A 98 -11.21 14.57 6.77
N PHE A 99 -11.82 14.87 5.63
CA PHE A 99 -11.43 16.02 4.81
C PHE A 99 -11.76 17.36 5.48
N GLU A 100 -12.89 17.47 6.16
CA GLU A 100 -13.24 18.67 6.93
C GLU A 100 -12.29 18.89 8.12
N ALA A 101 -11.93 17.82 8.86
CA ALA A 101 -10.92 17.87 9.92
C ALA A 101 -9.56 18.34 9.39
N PHE A 102 -9.15 17.88 8.20
CA PHE A 102 -7.94 18.36 7.54
C PHE A 102 -8.03 19.85 7.17
N LYS A 103 -9.15 20.31 6.62
CA LYS A 103 -9.37 21.72 6.32
C LYS A 103 -9.35 22.61 7.56
N ALA A 104 -9.90 22.09 8.68
CA ALA A 104 -9.87 22.76 9.99
C ALA A 104 -8.46 22.85 10.59
N GLY A 105 -7.55 21.97 10.15
CA GLY A 105 -6.16 21.94 10.63
C GLY A 105 -5.91 20.97 11.79
N GLU A 106 -6.84 20.09 12.05
CA GLU A 106 -6.69 19.03 13.05
C GLU A 106 -5.64 17.99 12.60
N LEU A 107 -5.49 17.83 11.27
CA LEU A 107 -4.51 16.93 10.65
C LEU A 107 -3.40 17.72 9.95
N ASN A 108 -2.16 17.25 10.09
CA ASN A 108 -1.00 17.86 9.43
C ASN A 108 -0.78 17.35 8.00
N THR A 109 -1.23 16.13 7.71
CA THR A 109 -1.06 15.50 6.40
C THR A 109 -2.23 14.61 6.06
N ILE A 110 -2.56 14.56 4.78
CA ILE A 110 -3.54 13.64 4.20
C ILE A 110 -3.00 13.13 2.87
N ARG A 111 -3.30 11.90 2.54
CA ARG A 111 -3.04 11.36 1.21
C ARG A 111 -4.34 11.33 0.43
N GLU A 112 -4.42 12.17 -0.60
CA GLU A 112 -5.56 12.16 -1.52
C GLU A 112 -5.32 11.17 -2.66
N THR A 113 -6.30 10.32 -2.89
CA THR A 113 -6.27 9.33 -3.98
C THR A 113 -7.34 9.57 -5.04
N SER A 114 -8.25 10.52 -4.79
CA SER A 114 -9.27 10.92 -5.75
C SER A 114 -8.77 12.06 -6.62
N ALA A 115 -8.56 11.80 -7.91
CA ALA A 115 -8.17 12.82 -8.88
C ALA A 115 -9.19 13.97 -8.95
N ALA A 116 -10.47 13.67 -8.86
CA ALA A 116 -11.52 14.67 -8.86
C ALA A 116 -11.45 15.61 -7.64
N LYS A 117 -11.28 15.05 -6.43
CA LYS A 117 -11.07 15.87 -5.22
C LYS A 117 -9.80 16.69 -5.33
N TRP A 118 -8.70 16.06 -5.76
CA TRP A 118 -7.41 16.72 -5.96
C TRP A 118 -7.52 17.93 -6.88
N ALA A 119 -8.27 17.83 -7.97
CA ALA A 119 -8.44 18.91 -8.93
C ALA A 119 -9.35 20.02 -8.43
N GLN A 120 -10.43 19.69 -7.67
CA GLN A 120 -11.57 20.59 -7.46
C GLN A 120 -11.75 21.06 -6.03
N GLN A 121 -11.18 20.40 -5.02
CA GLN A 121 -11.50 20.67 -3.62
C GLN A 121 -10.31 21.16 -2.79
N TYR A 122 -9.12 21.25 -3.35
CA TYR A 122 -7.91 21.72 -2.67
C TYR A 122 -7.63 23.20 -3.01
N ASP A 123 -8.65 24.05 -2.85
CA ASP A 123 -8.61 25.52 -3.03
C ASP A 123 -9.03 26.29 -1.77
N PHE A 124 -9.19 25.60 -0.64
CA PHE A 124 -9.60 26.21 0.62
C PHE A 124 -8.52 27.13 1.22
N PRO A 125 -8.87 28.04 2.17
CA PRO A 125 -8.00 29.12 2.62
C PRO A 125 -6.60 28.70 3.07
N ARG A 126 -6.45 27.53 3.72
CA ARG A 126 -5.14 27.06 4.17
C ARG A 126 -4.22 26.63 3.01
N VAL A 127 -4.78 26.24 1.88
CA VAL A 127 -4.00 25.98 0.65
C VAL A 127 -3.60 27.28 -0.01
N THR A 128 -4.57 28.19 -0.18
CA THR A 128 -4.34 29.47 -0.89
C THR A 128 -3.39 30.40 -0.15
N ASN A 129 -3.32 30.33 1.19
CA ASN A 129 -2.38 31.11 2.00
C ASN A 129 -1.04 30.37 2.29
N GLY A 130 -0.83 29.19 1.70
CA GLY A 130 0.43 28.45 1.81
C GLY A 130 0.65 27.65 3.10
N GLN A 131 -0.35 27.55 3.98
CA GLN A 131 -0.26 26.71 5.17
C GLN A 131 -0.36 25.21 4.84
N VAL A 132 -1.00 24.88 3.74
CA VAL A 132 -1.06 23.51 3.20
C VAL A 132 -0.40 23.50 1.83
N ILE A 133 0.55 22.62 1.66
CA ILE A 133 1.27 22.41 0.40
C ILE A 133 0.68 21.21 -0.31
N LYS A 134 0.19 21.44 -1.53
CA LYS A 134 -0.27 20.41 -2.44
C LYS A 134 0.93 19.89 -3.23
N SER A 135 1.27 18.59 -3.12
CA SER A 135 2.46 18.03 -3.74
C SER A 135 2.19 16.66 -4.34
N GLU A 136 2.60 16.47 -5.59
CA GLU A 136 2.67 15.17 -6.23
C GLU A 136 4.06 14.59 -6.01
N ILE A 137 4.13 13.37 -5.46
CA ILE A 137 5.39 12.70 -5.16
C ILE A 137 5.54 11.50 -6.10
N PRO A 138 6.24 11.66 -7.23
CA PRO A 138 6.44 10.57 -8.18
C PRO A 138 7.27 9.45 -7.56
N HIS A 139 6.94 8.23 -7.88
CA HIS A 139 7.66 7.05 -7.44
C HIS A 139 7.60 5.92 -8.46
N GLN A 140 8.50 4.95 -8.36
CA GLN A 140 8.59 3.78 -9.26
C GLN A 140 8.07 2.49 -8.61
N ARG A 141 7.23 2.60 -7.58
CA ARG A 141 6.59 1.41 -6.99
C ARG A 141 5.49 0.92 -7.93
N PRO A 142 5.31 -0.39 -8.08
CA PRO A 142 4.17 -0.93 -8.83
C PRO A 142 2.86 -0.38 -8.28
N THR A 143 1.98 0.06 -9.16
CA THR A 143 0.68 0.65 -8.79
C THR A 143 -0.39 -0.41 -8.52
N GLY A 144 -0.14 -1.68 -8.92
CA GLY A 144 -1.16 -2.69 -8.95
C GLY A 144 -2.08 -2.53 -10.16
N MET A 145 -3.21 -3.18 -10.10
CA MET A 145 -4.21 -3.15 -11.18
C MET A 145 -5.61 -3.30 -10.60
N ASP A 146 -6.49 -2.37 -10.97
CA ASP A 146 -7.92 -2.48 -10.74
C ASP A 146 -8.62 -2.91 -12.04
N GLY A 147 -9.52 -3.88 -11.97
CA GLY A 147 -10.19 -4.35 -13.17
C GLY A 147 -11.12 -5.54 -12.94
N PHE A 148 -11.81 -5.94 -14.00
CA PHE A 148 -12.67 -7.12 -14.00
C PHE A 148 -11.87 -8.35 -14.40
N VAL A 149 -11.75 -9.31 -13.49
CA VAL A 149 -11.08 -10.59 -13.76
C VAL A 149 -12.07 -11.60 -14.31
N MET A 150 -11.88 -12.01 -15.56
CA MET A 150 -12.74 -12.98 -16.21
C MET A 150 -12.32 -14.41 -15.84
N ASN A 151 -13.23 -15.19 -15.25
CA ASN A 151 -12.97 -16.57 -14.88
C ASN A 151 -12.87 -17.48 -16.10
N THR A 152 -11.66 -17.72 -16.59
CA THR A 152 -11.40 -18.54 -17.78
C THR A 152 -11.74 -20.04 -17.62
N ARG A 153 -12.07 -20.49 -16.40
CA ARG A 153 -12.64 -21.84 -16.18
C ARG A 153 -14.07 -21.95 -16.66
N ARG A 154 -14.80 -20.85 -16.80
CA ARG A 154 -16.11 -20.79 -17.42
C ARG A 154 -15.99 -20.89 -18.95
N GLY A 155 -16.84 -21.75 -19.59
CA GLY A 155 -16.76 -22.03 -21.03
C GLY A 155 -16.79 -20.78 -21.92
N ILE A 156 -17.67 -19.82 -21.59
CA ILE A 156 -17.80 -18.58 -22.33
C ILE A 156 -16.51 -17.73 -22.34
N PHE A 157 -15.70 -17.76 -21.25
CA PHE A 157 -14.47 -16.99 -21.13
C PHE A 157 -13.21 -17.76 -21.53
N LYS A 158 -13.34 -19.02 -21.98
CA LYS A 158 -12.19 -19.75 -22.55
C LYS A 158 -11.74 -19.13 -23.86
N ASP A 159 -12.67 -18.70 -24.67
CA ASP A 159 -12.35 -18.03 -25.94
C ASP A 159 -11.86 -16.63 -25.67
N TRP A 160 -10.63 -16.33 -26.07
CA TRP A 160 -9.99 -15.02 -25.89
C TRP A 160 -10.76 -13.91 -26.63
N ARG A 161 -11.43 -14.23 -27.79
CA ARG A 161 -12.19 -13.25 -28.56
C ARG A 161 -13.39 -12.70 -27.79
N VAL A 162 -14.00 -13.53 -26.92
CA VAL A 162 -15.10 -13.06 -26.05
C VAL A 162 -14.54 -12.05 -25.04
N ARG A 163 -13.38 -12.35 -24.45
CA ARG A 163 -12.72 -11.43 -23.51
C ARG A 163 -12.32 -10.12 -24.18
N GLU A 164 -11.78 -10.22 -25.40
CA GLU A 164 -11.44 -9.04 -26.23
C GLU A 164 -12.67 -8.20 -26.55
N ALA A 165 -13.78 -8.82 -26.96
CA ALA A 165 -15.04 -8.13 -27.25
C ALA A 165 -15.55 -7.36 -26.00
N MET A 166 -15.48 -7.96 -24.81
CA MET A 166 -15.85 -7.30 -23.56
C MET A 166 -14.91 -6.12 -23.24
N LEU A 167 -13.61 -6.29 -23.49
CA LEU A 167 -12.63 -5.21 -23.32
C LEU A 167 -12.95 -4.00 -24.23
N GLN A 168 -13.31 -4.26 -25.48
CA GLN A 168 -13.68 -3.22 -26.45
C GLN A 168 -15.04 -2.57 -26.11
N ALA A 169 -15.98 -3.32 -25.56
CA ALA A 169 -17.27 -2.80 -25.13
C ALA A 169 -17.18 -1.92 -23.87
N PHE A 170 -16.13 -2.07 -23.07
CA PHE A 170 -15.91 -1.28 -21.85
C PHE A 170 -15.20 0.03 -22.18
N ASN A 171 -15.97 1.12 -22.24
CA ASN A 171 -15.42 2.43 -22.55
C ASN A 171 -14.73 3.06 -21.32
N TYR A 172 -13.53 2.57 -21.01
CA TYR A 172 -12.72 3.06 -19.89
C TYR A 172 -12.35 4.54 -20.06
N GLU A 173 -12.03 4.98 -21.24
CA GLU A 173 -11.60 6.34 -21.55
C GLU A 173 -12.69 7.34 -21.20
N PHE A 174 -13.95 7.02 -21.55
CA PHE A 174 -15.09 7.84 -21.16
C PHE A 174 -15.31 7.85 -19.64
N ILE A 175 -15.21 6.70 -18.99
CA ILE A 175 -15.35 6.59 -17.53
C ILE A 175 -14.25 7.41 -16.84
N ASN A 176 -13.00 7.28 -17.29
CA ASN A 176 -11.88 8.01 -16.72
C ASN A 176 -12.07 9.52 -16.89
N GLU A 177 -12.45 9.96 -18.08
CA GLU A 177 -12.67 11.39 -18.35
C GLU A 177 -13.83 11.99 -17.55
N LYS A 178 -14.97 11.31 -17.49
CA LYS A 178 -16.20 11.88 -16.94
C LYS A 178 -16.42 11.60 -15.46
N LEU A 179 -15.98 10.45 -14.96
CA LEU A 179 -16.24 10.02 -13.58
C LEU A 179 -15.02 10.14 -12.67
N ASN A 180 -13.82 9.94 -13.20
CA ASN A 180 -12.57 9.98 -12.40
C ASN A 180 -11.85 11.32 -12.46
N GLY A 181 -12.46 12.36 -13.04
CA GLY A 181 -11.89 13.70 -13.10
C GLY A 181 -10.89 13.93 -14.22
N GLY A 182 -10.78 13.01 -15.17
CA GLY A 182 -9.94 13.18 -16.35
C GLY A 182 -8.45 13.25 -16.06
N ASP A 183 -7.99 12.43 -15.11
CA ASP A 183 -6.57 12.38 -14.69
C ASP A 183 -5.62 11.85 -15.79
N GLY A 184 -6.18 11.43 -16.92
CA GLY A 184 -5.39 10.97 -18.07
C GLY A 184 -4.71 9.63 -17.89
N LEU A 185 -5.08 8.85 -16.85
CA LEU A 185 -4.49 7.53 -16.63
C LEU A 185 -4.85 6.57 -17.76
N PRO A 186 -3.86 5.96 -18.45
CA PRO A 186 -4.12 5.04 -19.53
C PRO A 186 -4.62 3.69 -19.00
N ARG A 187 -5.23 2.90 -19.87
CA ARG A 187 -5.41 1.45 -19.59
C ARG A 187 -4.04 0.85 -19.34
N ILE A 188 -3.93 0.06 -18.30
CA ILE A 188 -2.68 -0.64 -17.98
C ILE A 188 -2.71 -2.06 -18.54
N ALA A 189 -1.54 -2.54 -18.97
CA ALA A 189 -1.37 -3.86 -19.56
C ALA A 189 -0.55 -4.81 -18.68
N SER A 190 -0.18 -4.38 -17.47
CA SER A 190 0.70 -5.15 -16.59
C SER A 190 0.34 -4.94 -15.12
N TYR A 191 0.35 -6.03 -14.33
CA TYR A 191 0.25 -5.97 -12.86
C TYR A 191 1.39 -5.17 -12.20
N PHE A 192 2.51 -5.05 -12.87
CA PHE A 192 3.70 -4.34 -12.40
C PHE A 192 3.82 -2.94 -13.01
N HIS A 193 2.69 -2.37 -13.46
CA HIS A 193 2.68 -1.01 -14.02
C HIS A 193 3.38 -0.03 -13.07
N ASN A 194 4.10 0.92 -13.64
CA ASN A 194 4.98 1.88 -12.95
C ASN A 194 6.22 1.26 -12.26
N GLY A 195 6.39 -0.04 -12.23
CA GLY A 195 7.58 -0.69 -11.70
C GLY A 195 8.58 -1.13 -12.79
N VAL A 196 9.78 -1.49 -12.38
CA VAL A 196 10.85 -1.95 -13.29
C VAL A 196 10.51 -3.26 -14.01
N LEU A 197 9.54 -4.01 -13.51
CA LEU A 197 9.03 -5.24 -14.12
C LEU A 197 7.76 -4.99 -14.95
N GLY A 198 7.37 -3.72 -15.11
CA GLY A 198 6.22 -3.35 -15.93
C GLY A 198 6.42 -3.68 -17.39
N MET A 199 5.35 -4.15 -18.05
CA MET A 199 5.36 -4.38 -19.48
C MET A 199 5.47 -3.04 -20.22
N LEU A 200 6.43 -2.95 -21.11
CA LEU A 200 6.56 -1.79 -22.01
C LEU A 200 5.60 -1.93 -23.19
N PRO A 201 4.95 -0.84 -23.62
CA PRO A 201 4.11 -0.87 -24.80
C PRO A 201 4.94 -1.06 -26.09
N GLY A 202 4.35 -1.71 -27.08
CA GLY A 202 4.92 -1.90 -28.41
C GLY A 202 5.43 -3.30 -28.68
N VAL A 203 6.10 -3.44 -29.82
CA VAL A 203 6.62 -4.74 -30.30
C VAL A 203 7.86 -5.14 -29.49
N ALA A 204 7.92 -6.39 -29.07
CA ALA A 204 9.08 -6.96 -28.40
C ALA A 204 10.35 -6.80 -29.24
N LYS A 205 11.44 -6.37 -28.60
CA LYS A 205 12.72 -6.09 -29.25
C LYS A 205 13.83 -7.02 -28.76
N CYS A 206 14.88 -7.15 -29.55
CA CYS A 206 16.13 -7.87 -29.17
C CYS A 206 15.86 -9.33 -28.70
N LYS A 207 16.47 -9.72 -27.59
CA LYS A 207 16.37 -11.08 -27.03
C LYS A 207 14.92 -11.50 -26.73
N VAL A 208 14.06 -10.58 -26.34
CA VAL A 208 12.66 -10.91 -26.05
C VAL A 208 11.94 -11.31 -27.32
N ALA A 209 12.17 -10.62 -28.42
CA ALA A 209 11.60 -10.99 -29.73
C ALA A 209 12.02 -12.41 -30.17
N SER A 210 13.31 -12.77 -29.98
CA SER A 210 13.81 -14.11 -30.33
C SER A 210 13.26 -15.23 -29.43
N LEU A 211 12.93 -14.93 -28.17
CA LEU A 211 12.32 -15.89 -27.24
C LEU A 211 10.82 -16.11 -27.52
N LEU A 212 10.17 -15.15 -28.15
CA LEU A 212 8.75 -15.21 -28.52
C LEU A 212 8.52 -15.63 -29.98
N ALA A 213 9.58 -15.81 -30.75
CA ALA A 213 9.46 -16.34 -32.10
C ALA A 213 9.00 -17.80 -32.06
N PRO A 214 8.04 -18.21 -32.94
CA PRO A 214 7.52 -19.56 -32.98
C PRO A 214 8.57 -20.61 -33.38
#